data_570353049e0a84c35905beef39dc4f22
#
_entry.id   570353049e0a84c35905beef39dc4f22
#
_cell.length_a   1.000
_cell.length_b   1.000
_cell.length_c   1.000
_cell.angle_alpha   90.00
_cell.angle_beta   90.00
_cell.angle_gamma   90.00
#
_symmetry.space_group_name_H-M   'P 1'
#
loop_
_entity.id
_entity.type
_entity.pdbx_description
1 polymer ?
#
loop_
_entity_poly.entity_id
_entity_poly.type
_entity_poly.pdbx_seq_one_letter_code
_entity_poly.pdbx_strand_id
1 'polypeptide(L)' 'MNTKDKVINDLAIQLANKTIECANYKALYEEAQAQIQELQAQKETEKEEQ' A
#
# COMPACT_ATOMS: atom_id res chain seq x y z
N MET A 1 -11.15 -13.52 -31.61
CA MET A 1 -9.87 -13.36 -30.88
C MET A 1 -9.13 -14.67 -30.85
N ASN A 2 -7.87 -14.70 -31.27
CA ASN A 2 -7.08 -15.94 -31.19
C ASN A 2 -6.57 -16.15 -29.75
N THR A 3 -5.97 -17.32 -29.51
CA THR A 3 -5.51 -17.66 -28.17
C THR A 3 -4.49 -16.66 -27.62
N LYS A 4 -3.60 -16.21 -28.48
CA LYS A 4 -2.57 -15.25 -28.12
C LYS A 4 -3.16 -13.94 -27.61
N ASP A 5 -4.16 -13.43 -28.33
CA ASP A 5 -4.84 -12.21 -27.95
C ASP A 5 -5.58 -12.36 -26.64
N LYS A 6 -6.17 -13.52 -26.41
CA LYS A 6 -6.85 -13.83 -25.15
C LYS A 6 -5.87 -13.78 -23.97
N VAL A 7 -4.71 -14.38 -24.16
CA VAL A 7 -3.69 -14.40 -23.11
C VAL A 7 -3.22 -12.99 -22.80
N ILE A 8 -2.96 -12.18 -23.82
CA ILE A 8 -2.53 -10.80 -23.63
C ILE A 8 -3.60 -10.01 -22.88
N ASN A 9 -4.85 -10.19 -23.26
CA ASN A 9 -5.96 -9.50 -22.62
C ASN A 9 -6.09 -9.91 -21.14
N ASP A 10 -5.99 -11.20 -20.86
CA ASP A 10 -6.07 -11.71 -19.50
C ASP A 10 -4.92 -11.18 -18.63
N LEU A 11 -3.71 -11.15 -19.19
CA LEU A 11 -2.55 -10.63 -18.47
C LEU A 11 -2.69 -9.13 -18.19
N ALA A 12 -3.24 -8.38 -19.14
CA ALA A 12 -3.47 -6.95 -18.94
C ALA A 12 -4.43 -6.70 -17.78
N ILE A 13 -5.49 -7.49 -17.72
CA ILE A 13 -6.47 -7.37 -16.62
C ILE A 13 -5.83 -7.74 -15.28
N GLN A 14 -5.07 -8.83 -15.25
CA GLN A 14 -4.39 -9.26 -14.02
C GLN A 14 -3.38 -8.21 -13.56
N LEU A 15 -2.64 -7.64 -14.49
CA LEU A 15 -1.66 -6.62 -14.16
C LEU A 15 -2.35 -5.37 -13.59
N ALA A 16 -3.44 -4.95 -14.20
CA ALA A 16 -4.20 -3.81 -13.70
C ALA A 16 -4.69 -4.06 -12.27
N ASN A 17 -5.23 -5.26 -12.00
CA ASN A 17 -5.73 -5.62 -10.68
C ASN A 17 -4.59 -5.66 -9.66
N LYS A 18 -3.45 -6.23 -10.03
CA LYS A 18 -2.30 -6.29 -9.12
C LYS A 18 -1.73 -4.91 -8.84
N THR A 19 -1.73 -4.04 -9.85
CA THR A 19 -1.27 -2.67 -9.67
C THR A 19 -2.14 -1.92 -8.66
N ILE A 20 -3.45 -2.12 -8.74
CA ILE A 20 -4.38 -1.51 -7.78
C ILE A 20 -4.14 -2.06 -6.38
N GLU A 21 -3.97 -3.37 -6.25
CA GLU A 21 -3.68 -4.01 -4.95
C GLU A 21 -2.39 -3.46 -4.35
N CYS A 22 -1.35 -3.32 -5.16
CA CYS A 22 -0.08 -2.78 -4.70
C CYS A 22 -0.22 -1.34 -4.21
N ALA A 23 -0.99 -0.53 -4.92
CA ALA A 23 -1.24 0.85 -4.51
C ALA A 23 -1.98 0.91 -3.17
N ASN A 24 -2.94 0.01 -2.98
CA ASN A 24 -3.68 -0.08 -1.72
C ASN A 24 -2.76 -0.47 -0.56
N TYR A 25 -1.92 -1.47 -0.74
CA TYR A 25 -0.97 -1.89 0.30
C TYR A 25 0.02 -0.78 0.62
N LYS A 26 0.48 -0.06 -0.39
CA LYS A 26 1.39 1.06 -0.18
C LYS A 26 0.73 2.15 0.65
N ALA A 27 -0.51 2.47 0.34
CA ALA A 27 -1.26 3.49 1.09
C ALA A 27 -1.44 3.06 2.55
N LEU A 28 -1.78 1.80 2.78
CA LEU A 28 -1.94 1.27 4.14
C LEU A 28 -0.62 1.31 4.91
N TYR A 29 0.47 0.99 4.23
CA TYR A 29 1.79 1.02 4.83
C TYR A 29 2.18 2.43 5.25
N GLU A 30 1.97 3.39 4.37
CA GLU A 30 2.27 4.79 4.66
C GLU A 30 1.43 5.32 5.81
N GLU A 31 0.16 4.94 5.85
CA GLU A 31 -0.73 5.33 6.94
C GLU A 31 -0.26 4.74 8.27
N ALA A 32 0.12 3.47 8.27
CA ALA A 32 0.63 2.81 9.48
C ALA A 32 1.92 3.46 9.97
N GLN A 33 2.80 3.83 9.04
CA GLN A 33 4.04 4.52 9.41
C GLN A 33 3.76 5.89 10.03
N ALA A 34 2.80 6.61 9.48
CA ALA A 34 2.43 7.92 10.03
C ALA A 34 1.89 7.77 11.45
N GLN A 35 1.08 6.74 11.69
CA GLN A 35 0.55 6.46 13.03
C GLN A 35 1.64 6.11 14.02
N ILE A 36 2.61 5.31 13.58
CA ILE A 36 3.74 4.94 14.43
C ILE A 36 4.56 6.17 14.80
N GLN A 37 4.82 7.03 13.84
CA GLN A 37 5.57 8.26 14.09
C GLN A 37 4.83 9.17 15.09
N GLU A 38 3.53 9.26 14.94
CA GLU A 38 2.71 10.04 15.85
C GLU A 38 2.76 9.50 17.27
N LEU A 39 2.66 8.18 17.42
CA LEU A 39 2.74 7.54 18.71
C LEU A 39 4.11 7.72 19.35
N GLN A 40 5.16 7.63 18.57
CA GLN A 40 6.52 7.86 19.06
C GLN A 40 6.71 9.29 19.54
N ALA A 41 6.18 10.25 18.79
CA ALA A 41 6.25 11.65 19.17
C ALA A 41 5.51 11.90 20.48
N GLN A 42 4.34 11.30 20.65
CA GLN A 42 3.57 11.41 21.88
C GLN A 42 4.32 10.82 23.06
N LYS A 43 4.98 9.67 22.84
CA LYS A 43 5.74 8.99 23.89
C LYS A 43 6.94 9.83 24.33
N GLU A 44 7.61 10.47 23.40
CA GLU A 44 8.73 11.35 23.70
C GLU A 44 8.29 12.58 24.48
N THR A 45 7.13 13.14 24.13
CA THR A 45 6.56 14.26 24.85
C THR A 45 6.24 13.90 26.30
N GLU A 46 5.65 12.70 26.51
CA GLU A 46 5.33 12.21 27.84
C GLU A 46 6.59 12.02 28.69
N LYS A 47 7.68 11.56 28.09
CA LYS A 47 8.95 11.38 28.79
C LYS A 47 9.54 12.70 29.21
N GLU A 48 9.42 13.72 28.39
CA GLU A 48 9.96 15.05 28.69
C GLU A 48 9.19 15.73 29.82
N GLU A 49 7.91 15.43 29.97
CA GLU A 49 7.10 16.02 31.03
C GLU A 49 7.38 15.43 32.41
N GLN A 50 8.01 14.28 32.43
CA GLN A 50 8.42 13.65 33.67
C GLN A 50 9.80 14.11 34.10
#